data_c060ef4071e46770f18ff5c7635a845c
#
_entry.id   c060ef4071e46770f18ff5c7635a845c
#
_cell.length_a   1.000
_cell.length_b   1.000
_cell.length_c   1.000
_cell.angle_alpha   90.00
_cell.angle_beta   90.00
_cell.angle_gamma   90.00
#
_symmetry.space_group_name_H-M   'P 1'
#
loop_
_entity.id
_entity.type
_entity.pdbx_description
1 polymer ?
#
loop_
_entity_poly.entity_id
_entity_poly.type
_entity_poly.pdbx_seq_one_letter_code
_entity_poly.pdbx_strand_id
1 'polypeptide(L)'
;MIQRLQPEGRLSGAVVHGGTVYLAGQVADDPSLDAEGQTRDILRQVDALLAEAGTNKAHLLQVQIFLADMADFAAMNRAWDAWLDRVNPPARATVQARLADPAWRVEITAIAALPAPLPRMGLSASESQLS
;
A
#
# COMPACT_ATOMS: atom_id res chain seq x y z
N MET A 1 -16.94 -11.69 -4.45
CA MET A 1 -16.75 -12.08 -3.06
C MET A 1 -15.74 -11.15 -2.41
N ILE A 2 -15.98 -10.77 -1.18
CA ILE A 2 -15.07 -9.88 -0.47
C ILE A 2 -14.13 -10.71 0.40
N GLN A 3 -12.82 -10.51 0.25
CA GLN A 3 -11.84 -11.18 1.06
C GLN A 3 -11.24 -10.15 2.02
N ARG A 4 -11.17 -10.50 3.29
CA ARG A 4 -10.61 -9.62 4.31
C ARG A 4 -9.34 -10.24 4.86
N LEU A 5 -8.26 -9.45 4.92
CA LEU A 5 -6.98 -9.90 5.44
C LEU A 5 -6.75 -9.25 6.79
N GLN A 6 -6.26 -10.03 7.75
CA GLN A 6 -5.94 -9.57 9.10
C GLN A 6 -7.10 -8.81 9.76
N PRO A 7 -8.31 -9.41 9.81
CA PRO A 7 -9.43 -8.75 10.50
C PRO A 7 -9.17 -8.75 12.02
N GLU A 8 -9.46 -7.64 12.68
CA GLU A 8 -9.20 -7.56 14.09
C GLU A 8 -10.33 -6.92 14.88
N GLY A 9 -11.54 -7.08 14.42
CA GLY A 9 -12.70 -6.60 15.16
C GLY A 9 -13.15 -5.21 14.73
N ARG A 10 -12.28 -4.22 14.75
CA ARG A 10 -12.66 -2.88 14.34
C ARG A 10 -12.37 -2.65 12.86
N LEU A 11 -11.38 -3.33 12.31
CA LEU A 11 -10.99 -3.14 10.92
C LEU A 11 -10.26 -4.36 10.40
N SER A 12 -10.03 -4.41 9.11
CA SER A 12 -9.16 -5.38 8.47
C SER A 12 -7.92 -4.66 7.98
N GLY A 13 -6.79 -5.33 7.97
CA GLY A 13 -5.54 -4.75 7.42
C GLY A 13 -5.65 -4.46 5.95
N ALA A 14 -6.38 -5.32 5.22
CA ALA A 14 -6.67 -5.08 3.81
C ALA A 14 -7.98 -5.74 3.43
N VAL A 15 -8.59 -5.25 2.36
CA VAL A 15 -9.80 -5.83 1.79
C VAL A 15 -9.56 -6.01 0.30
N VAL A 16 -9.91 -7.17 -0.23
CA VAL A 16 -9.78 -7.46 -1.65
C VAL A 16 -11.17 -7.66 -2.23
N HIS A 17 -11.47 -6.96 -3.29
CA HIS A 17 -12.77 -7.09 -3.95
C HIS A 17 -12.64 -6.65 -5.41
N GLY A 18 -13.12 -7.49 -6.32
CA GLY A 18 -13.19 -7.11 -7.73
C GLY A 18 -11.84 -6.81 -8.38
N GLY A 19 -10.80 -7.49 -7.98
CA GLY A 19 -9.47 -7.24 -8.55
C GLY A 19 -8.76 -6.04 -7.94
N THR A 20 -9.30 -5.45 -6.88
CA THR A 20 -8.72 -4.29 -6.22
C THR A 20 -8.42 -4.61 -4.75
N VAL A 21 -7.30 -4.12 -4.28
CA VAL A 21 -6.85 -4.30 -2.89
C VAL A 21 -6.87 -2.94 -2.22
N TYR A 22 -7.54 -2.87 -1.07
CA TYR A 22 -7.63 -1.64 -0.29
C TYR A 22 -6.91 -1.86 1.02
N LEU A 23 -5.86 -1.10 1.29
CA LEU A 23 -5.13 -1.21 2.55
C LEU A 23 -5.69 -0.23 3.57
N ALA A 24 -5.79 -0.67 4.81
CA ALA A 24 -6.07 0.23 5.91
C ALA A 24 -4.87 1.17 6.11
N GLY A 25 -5.08 2.26 6.82
CA GLY A 25 -3.98 3.16 7.16
C GLY A 25 -2.93 2.44 8.00
N GLN A 26 -1.68 2.52 7.58
CA GLN A 26 -0.56 1.89 8.26
C GLN A 26 0.24 2.94 9.01
N VAL A 27 0.61 2.64 10.23
CA VAL A 27 1.48 3.48 11.04
C VAL A 27 2.68 2.64 11.49
N ALA A 28 3.76 3.31 11.90
CA ALA A 28 4.97 2.59 12.26
C ALA A 28 4.76 1.73 13.51
N ASP A 29 5.36 0.55 13.51
CA ASP A 29 5.35 -0.31 14.68
C ASP A 29 6.17 0.30 15.81
N ASP A 30 7.23 1.04 15.47
CA ASP A 30 8.08 1.70 16.46
C ASP A 30 7.91 3.23 16.33
N PRO A 31 7.08 3.83 17.18
CA PRO A 31 6.81 5.27 17.09
C PRO A 31 7.98 6.13 17.59
N SER A 32 9.05 5.54 18.11
CA SER A 32 10.22 6.32 18.51
C SER A 32 11.11 6.70 17.33
N LEU A 33 10.88 6.12 16.15
CA LEU A 33 11.64 6.47 14.96
C LEU A 33 11.29 7.87 14.49
N ASP A 34 12.22 8.52 13.78
CA ASP A 34 11.92 9.80 13.15
C ASP A 34 11.00 9.60 11.92
N ALA A 35 10.63 10.67 11.27
CA ALA A 35 9.67 10.59 10.17
C ALA A 35 10.17 9.72 9.02
N GLU A 36 11.46 9.79 8.69
CA GLU A 36 12.02 8.95 7.65
C GLU A 36 11.98 7.48 8.07
N GLY A 37 12.37 7.17 9.30
CA GLY A 37 12.33 5.81 9.82
C GLY A 37 10.93 5.27 9.91
N GLN A 38 9.96 6.08 10.37
CA GLN A 38 8.57 5.66 10.41
C GLN A 38 8.05 5.37 9.01
N THR A 39 8.37 6.21 8.03
CA THR A 39 7.94 5.98 6.66
C THR A 39 8.51 4.67 6.12
N ARG A 40 9.79 4.41 6.38
CA ARG A 40 10.42 3.18 5.92
C ARG A 40 9.74 1.96 6.52
N ASP A 41 9.43 2.01 7.80
CA ASP A 41 8.74 0.91 8.48
C ASP A 41 7.33 0.70 7.92
N ILE A 42 6.60 1.78 7.67
CA ILE A 42 5.27 1.70 7.08
C ILE A 42 5.33 1.08 5.68
N LEU A 43 6.28 1.49 4.86
CA LEU A 43 6.40 0.96 3.50
C LEU A 43 6.74 -0.53 3.50
N ARG A 44 7.49 -1.00 4.48
CA ARG A 44 7.74 -2.42 4.67
C ARG A 44 6.43 -3.14 5.00
N GLN A 45 5.56 -2.56 5.82
CA GLN A 45 4.26 -3.14 6.13
C GLN A 45 3.37 -3.16 4.89
N VAL A 46 3.42 -2.12 4.08
CA VAL A 46 2.66 -2.06 2.83
C VAL A 46 3.11 -3.20 1.91
N ASP A 47 4.43 -3.41 1.76
CA ASP A 47 4.93 -4.51 0.95
C ASP A 47 4.39 -5.86 1.45
N ALA A 48 4.38 -6.07 2.75
CA ALA A 48 3.91 -7.34 3.32
C ALA A 48 2.41 -7.56 3.07
N LEU A 49 1.60 -6.53 3.24
CA LEU A 49 0.16 -6.64 2.99
C LEU A 49 -0.14 -6.86 1.51
N LEU A 50 0.57 -6.17 0.62
CA LEU A 50 0.39 -6.36 -0.80
C LEU A 50 0.76 -7.78 -1.22
N ALA A 51 1.86 -8.32 -0.67
CA ALA A 51 2.26 -9.70 -0.95
C ALA A 51 1.21 -10.69 -0.46
N GLU A 52 0.68 -10.47 0.73
CA GLU A 52 -0.36 -11.35 1.27
C GLU A 52 -1.61 -11.29 0.39
N ALA A 53 -1.93 -10.16 -0.19
CA ALA A 53 -3.07 -10.01 -1.07
C ALA A 53 -2.81 -10.56 -2.49
N GLY A 54 -1.57 -10.87 -2.82
CA GLY A 54 -1.24 -11.42 -4.13
C GLY A 54 -0.79 -10.38 -5.15
N THR A 55 -0.30 -9.25 -4.71
CA THR A 55 0.18 -8.19 -5.60
C THR A 55 1.48 -7.59 -5.06
N ASN A 56 1.91 -6.47 -5.61
CA ASN A 56 3.12 -5.79 -5.17
C ASN A 56 3.05 -4.30 -5.52
N LYS A 57 4.07 -3.55 -5.15
CA LYS A 57 4.06 -2.10 -5.31
C LYS A 57 4.05 -1.62 -6.75
N ALA A 58 4.40 -2.46 -7.71
CA ALA A 58 4.30 -2.09 -9.11
C ALA A 58 2.84 -1.94 -9.57
N HIS A 59 1.92 -2.49 -8.80
CA HIS A 59 0.50 -2.44 -9.12
C HIS A 59 -0.27 -1.44 -8.25
N LEU A 60 0.42 -0.57 -7.52
CA LEU A 60 -0.24 0.46 -6.74
C LEU A 60 -0.97 1.44 -7.66
N LEU A 61 -2.20 1.76 -7.31
CA LEU A 61 -3.02 2.71 -8.06
C LEU A 61 -3.01 4.08 -7.40
N GLN A 62 -3.18 4.12 -6.09
CA GLN A 62 -3.28 5.37 -5.36
C GLN A 62 -2.71 5.20 -3.96
N VAL A 63 -2.01 6.22 -3.50
CA VAL A 63 -1.47 6.25 -2.14
C VAL A 63 -1.81 7.61 -1.54
N GLN A 64 -2.28 7.61 -0.29
CA GLN A 64 -2.45 8.83 0.47
C GLN A 64 -1.51 8.79 1.66
N ILE A 65 -0.79 9.87 1.86
CA ILE A 65 0.14 10.01 2.97
C ILE A 65 -0.34 11.15 3.86
N PHE A 66 -0.46 10.84 5.16
CA PHE A 66 -0.86 11.82 6.16
C PHE A 66 0.35 12.10 7.03
N LEU A 67 0.73 13.37 7.15
CA LEU A 67 1.84 13.79 7.99
C LEU A 67 1.30 14.60 9.16
N ALA A 68 1.74 14.28 10.36
CA ALA A 68 1.36 15.04 11.53
C ALA A 68 1.91 16.48 11.45
N ASP A 69 3.01 16.68 10.75
CA ASP A 69 3.63 17.97 10.55
C ASP A 69 4.24 18.00 9.15
N MET A 70 3.89 18.97 8.33
CA MET A 70 4.43 19.08 6.98
C MET A 70 5.93 19.39 6.95
N ALA A 71 6.53 19.75 8.08
CA ALA A 71 7.97 19.87 8.17
C ALA A 71 8.66 18.54 7.89
N ASP A 72 7.95 17.41 8.01
CA ASP A 72 8.50 16.08 7.76
C ASP A 72 8.37 15.65 6.28
N PHE A 73 7.92 16.54 5.41
CA PHE A 73 7.68 16.19 4.01
C PHE A 73 8.94 15.68 3.31
N ALA A 74 10.05 16.38 3.47
CA ALA A 74 11.30 15.98 2.82
C ALA A 74 11.83 14.65 3.38
N ALA A 75 11.72 14.45 4.69
CA ALA A 75 12.17 13.21 5.32
C ALA A 75 11.34 12.02 4.85
N MET A 76 10.03 12.20 4.77
CA MET A 76 9.13 11.17 4.25
C MET A 76 9.48 10.84 2.81
N ASN A 77 9.74 11.87 1.98
CA ASN A 77 10.04 11.64 0.58
C ASN A 77 11.38 10.92 0.38
N ARG A 78 12.35 11.07 1.27
CA ARG A 78 13.59 10.29 1.15
C ARG A 78 13.32 8.80 1.24
N ALA A 79 12.49 8.38 2.19
CA ALA A 79 12.14 6.96 2.31
C ALA A 79 11.27 6.50 1.14
N TRP A 80 10.33 7.35 0.72
CA TRP A 80 9.46 7.05 -0.41
C TRP A 80 10.28 6.86 -1.69
N ASP A 81 11.20 7.76 -1.98
CA ASP A 81 11.99 7.71 -3.20
C ASP A 81 12.90 6.48 -3.24
N ALA A 82 13.38 6.03 -2.10
CA ALA A 82 14.21 4.83 -2.03
C ALA A 82 13.37 3.55 -2.22
N TRP A 83 12.09 3.60 -1.96
CA TRP A 83 11.21 2.43 -2.03
C TRP A 83 10.42 2.35 -3.34
N LEU A 84 10.06 3.47 -3.91
CA LEU A 84 9.14 3.56 -5.03
C LEU A 84 9.62 2.79 -6.25
N ASP A 85 8.69 2.12 -6.94
CA ASP A 85 8.95 1.61 -8.27
C ASP A 85 8.79 2.78 -9.24
N ARG A 86 9.90 3.30 -9.73
CA ARG A 86 9.88 4.52 -10.52
C ARG A 86 9.32 4.33 -11.92
N VAL A 87 9.18 3.09 -12.37
CA VAL A 87 8.57 2.80 -13.67
C VAL A 87 7.05 2.83 -13.54
N ASN A 88 6.52 2.46 -12.36
CA ASN A 88 5.08 2.35 -12.15
C ASN A 88 4.64 3.15 -10.92
N PRO A 89 4.82 4.49 -10.92
CA PRO A 89 4.44 5.27 -9.74
C PRO A 89 2.93 5.38 -9.62
N PRO A 90 2.39 5.31 -8.41
CA PRO A 90 0.96 5.50 -8.19
C PRO A 90 0.59 6.98 -8.20
N ALA A 91 -0.70 7.26 -8.32
CA ALA A 91 -1.20 8.58 -7.99
C ALA A 91 -1.02 8.79 -6.48
N ARG A 92 -0.58 9.97 -6.05
CA ARG A 92 -0.30 10.21 -4.65
C ARG A 92 -0.78 11.59 -4.20
N ALA A 93 -1.28 11.65 -2.98
CA ALA A 93 -1.53 12.91 -2.29
C ALA A 93 -0.89 12.85 -0.91
N THR A 94 -0.37 13.97 -0.45
CA THR A 94 0.20 14.11 0.89
C THR A 94 -0.46 15.30 1.57
N VAL A 95 -1.03 15.08 2.74
CA VAL A 95 -1.73 16.13 3.49
C VAL A 95 -1.29 16.09 4.95
N GLN A 96 -1.47 17.20 5.65
CA GLN A 96 -1.23 17.25 7.07
C GLN A 96 -2.51 16.90 7.82
N ALA A 97 -2.41 16.07 8.82
CA ALA A 97 -3.56 15.67 9.63
C ALA A 97 -3.11 15.27 11.03
N ARG A 98 -3.98 15.47 12.00
CA ARG A 98 -3.73 14.95 13.33
C ARG A 98 -3.93 13.45 13.30
N LEU A 99 -2.96 12.69 13.78
CA LEU A 99 -3.04 11.23 13.84
C LEU A 99 -3.55 10.80 15.22
N ALA A 100 -3.96 9.54 15.33
CA ALA A 100 -4.59 9.05 16.54
C ALA A 100 -3.65 9.04 17.75
N ASP A 101 -2.36 8.82 17.52
CA ASP A 101 -1.36 8.85 18.58
C ASP A 101 -0.36 9.97 18.25
N PRO A 102 -0.02 10.84 19.21
CA PRO A 102 0.90 11.95 18.93
C PRO A 102 2.32 11.50 18.61
N ALA A 103 2.69 10.25 18.92
CA ALA A 103 4.01 9.75 18.56
C ALA A 103 4.09 9.33 17.09
N TRP A 104 2.97 9.10 16.43
CA TRP A 104 2.98 8.79 15.01
C TRP A 104 3.15 10.06 14.21
N ARG A 105 4.14 10.05 13.31
CA ARG A 105 4.43 11.18 12.44
C ARG A 105 3.87 11.00 11.06
N VAL A 106 3.65 9.75 10.64
CA VAL A 106 3.24 9.41 9.27
C VAL A 106 2.19 8.31 9.33
N GLU A 107 1.21 8.40 8.46
CA GLU A 107 0.26 7.30 8.21
C GLU A 107 0.07 7.19 6.71
N ILE A 108 0.02 5.96 6.17
CA ILE A 108 -0.12 5.75 4.73
C ILE A 108 -1.23 4.75 4.47
N THR A 109 -2.12 5.08 3.54
CA THR A 109 -3.10 4.14 3.03
C THR A 109 -2.92 4.01 1.51
N ALA A 110 -3.33 2.88 0.94
CA ALA A 110 -3.06 2.60 -0.46
C ALA A 110 -4.15 1.75 -1.09
N ILE A 111 -4.28 1.87 -2.40
CA ILE A 111 -5.15 1.04 -3.22
C ILE A 111 -4.28 0.46 -4.32
N ALA A 112 -4.38 -0.85 -4.55
CA ALA A 112 -3.61 -1.54 -5.56
C ALA A 112 -4.50 -2.43 -6.42
N ALA A 113 -4.03 -2.77 -7.60
CA ALA A 113 -4.69 -3.74 -8.45
C ALA A 113 -4.07 -5.12 -8.22
N LEU A 114 -4.87 -6.16 -8.33
CA LEU A 114 -4.31 -7.49 -8.48
C LEU A 114 -3.82 -7.64 -9.91
N PRO A 115 -2.71 -8.34 -10.13
CA PRO A 115 -2.29 -8.59 -11.50
C PRO A 115 -3.30 -9.47 -12.21
N ALA A 116 -3.39 -9.32 -13.53
CA ALA A 116 -4.29 -10.15 -14.30
C ALA A 116 -3.87 -11.59 -14.16
N PRO A 117 -4.84 -12.54 -14.14
CA PRO A 117 -4.48 -13.94 -14.11
C PRO A 117 -3.67 -14.33 -15.33
N LEU A 118 -2.74 -15.27 -15.14
CA LEU A 118 -2.00 -15.77 -16.27
C LEU A 118 -2.93 -16.52 -17.21
N PRO A 119 -2.64 -16.52 -18.50
CA PRO A 119 -3.44 -17.29 -19.44
C PRO A 119 -3.42 -18.77 -19.06
N ARG A 120 -4.58 -19.46 -19.26
CA ARG A 120 -4.60 -20.85 -19.00
C ARG A 120 -3.81 -21.60 -19.99
N MET A 121 -2.91 -22.40 -19.48
CA MET A 121 -2.16 -23.27 -20.34
C MET A 121 -3.08 -24.35 -20.83
N GLY A 122 -2.94 -24.74 -22.02
CA GLY A 122 -3.75 -25.82 -22.52
C GLY A 122 -5.09 -25.45 -23.07
N LEU A 123 -5.51 -24.29 -22.91
CA LEU A 123 -6.63 -23.88 -23.62
C LEU A 123 -6.18 -23.89 -25.01
N SER A 124 -6.93 -24.33 -25.86
CA SER A 124 -6.46 -24.44 -27.13
C SER A 124 -6.06 -23.13 -27.58
N ALA A 125 -5.07 -23.13 -28.32
CA ALA A 125 -4.62 -21.96 -28.80
C ALA A 125 -5.71 -21.32 -29.50
N SER A 126 -6.57 -22.02 -30.04
CA SER A 126 -7.57 -21.41 -30.76
C SER A 126 -8.53 -20.75 -29.91
N GLU A 127 -8.88 -21.27 -28.80
CA GLU A 127 -9.76 -20.57 -28.12
C GLU A 127 -9.11 -19.76 -27.20
N SER A 128 -7.93 -20.07 -26.93
CA SER A 128 -7.34 -19.29 -25.97
C SER A 128 -7.02 -18.01 -26.53
N GLN A 129 -6.85 -17.98 -27.78
CA GLN A 129 -6.52 -16.84 -28.17
C GLN A 129 -7.57 -16.04 -28.09
N LEU A 130 -8.59 -16.49 -27.82
CA LEU A 130 -9.51 -15.69 -27.67
C LEU A 130 -9.46 -15.15 -26.47
N SER A 131 -8.96 -15.45 -25.75
CA SER A 131 -8.97 -14.93 -24.50
C SER A 131 -8.34 -13.89 -24.18
#